data_d806088b68092b2ad4b620dc102423c0
#
_entry.id   d806088b68092b2ad4b620dc102423c0
#
_cell.length_a   1.000
_cell.length_b   1.000
_cell.length_c   1.000
_cell.angle_alpha   90.00
_cell.angle_beta   90.00
_cell.angle_gamma   90.00
#
_symmetry.space_group_name_H-M   'P 1'
#
loop_
_entity.id
_entity.type
_entity.pdbx_description
1 polymer ?
#
loop_
_entity_poly.entity_id
_entity_poly.type
_entity_poly.pdbx_seq_one_letter_code
_entity_poly.pdbx_strand_id
1 'polypeptide(L)'
;MDEVQEIMKSYGMDGEATMRRFMGNTKLYIKLLDMLPADNSIHELDDALSAGDLEKAFEAAHTLKGVAGNLGLSPLYDAVCVIVEPLRKGEAVEGYPALFGAVQKEFKNALAMLEALKNYG
;
A
#
# COMPACT_ATOMS: atom_id res chain seq x y z
N MET A 1 -6.34 15.15 18.77
CA MET A 1 -6.22 14.02 17.80
C MET A 1 -6.85 12.81 18.45
N ASP A 2 -7.69 12.07 17.75
CA ASP A 2 -8.28 10.87 18.32
C ASP A 2 -7.33 9.66 18.27
N GLU A 3 -7.71 8.58 18.95
CA GLU A 3 -6.84 7.41 19.05
C GLU A 3 -6.61 6.71 17.71
N VAL A 4 -7.59 6.75 16.81
CA VAL A 4 -7.45 6.16 15.47
C VAL A 4 -6.36 6.91 14.70
N GLN A 5 -6.39 8.24 14.73
CA GLN A 5 -5.37 9.05 14.07
C GLN A 5 -3.99 8.83 14.69
N GLU A 6 -3.90 8.64 16.01
CA GLU A 6 -2.64 8.36 16.68
C GLU A 6 -2.08 7.00 16.29
N ILE A 7 -2.95 5.98 16.20
CA ILE A 7 -2.53 4.66 15.72
C ILE A 7 -1.99 4.78 14.31
N MET A 8 -2.70 5.45 13.42
CA MET A 8 -2.27 5.64 12.04
C MET A 8 -0.91 6.33 11.98
N LYS A 9 -0.72 7.37 12.78
CA LYS A 9 0.55 8.11 12.84
C LYS A 9 1.70 7.20 13.28
N SER A 10 1.46 6.30 14.22
CA SER A 10 2.49 5.39 14.73
C SER A 10 2.99 4.42 13.64
N TYR A 11 2.20 4.21 12.58
CA TYR A 11 2.58 3.39 11.43
C TYR A 11 3.05 4.23 10.24
N GLY A 12 3.27 5.52 10.44
CA GLY A 12 3.79 6.41 9.40
C GLY A 12 2.74 7.01 8.48
N MET A 13 1.46 6.88 8.84
CA MET A 13 0.37 7.42 8.03
C MET A 13 -0.04 8.82 8.51
N ASP A 14 -0.56 9.65 7.59
CA ASP A 14 -1.19 10.91 7.96
C ASP A 14 -2.66 10.66 8.28
N GLY A 15 -2.93 10.35 9.55
CA GLY A 15 -4.28 10.02 10.00
C GLY A 15 -5.24 11.19 9.87
N GLU A 16 -4.78 12.40 10.12
CA GLU A 16 -5.62 13.58 10.03
C GLU A 16 -6.11 13.82 8.60
N ALA A 17 -5.19 13.83 7.64
CA ALA A 17 -5.54 14.05 6.24
C ALA A 17 -6.43 12.91 5.71
N THR A 18 -6.12 11.67 6.08
CA THR A 18 -6.90 10.52 5.65
C THR A 18 -8.32 10.58 6.20
N MET A 19 -8.48 10.85 7.49
CA MET A 19 -9.80 10.93 8.09
C MET A 19 -10.61 12.10 7.54
N ARG A 20 -9.95 13.18 7.16
CA ARG A 20 -10.63 14.31 6.49
C ARG A 20 -11.26 13.86 5.18
N ARG A 21 -10.54 13.05 4.38
CA ARG A 21 -11.08 12.52 3.11
C ARG A 21 -12.24 11.56 3.33
N PHE A 22 -12.26 10.86 4.46
CA PHE A 22 -13.34 9.95 4.83
C PHE A 22 -14.41 10.64 5.67
N MET A 23 -14.32 11.97 5.80
CA MET A 23 -15.31 12.78 6.54
C MET A 23 -15.47 12.31 7.99
N GLY A 24 -14.39 11.84 8.60
CA GLY A 24 -14.38 11.33 9.96
C GLY A 24 -15.02 9.97 10.14
N ASN A 25 -15.41 9.30 9.04
CA ASN A 25 -16.07 8.00 9.11
C ASN A 25 -15.04 6.88 9.31
N THR A 26 -14.63 6.68 10.55
CA THR A 26 -13.63 5.68 10.94
C THR A 26 -14.07 4.25 10.58
N LYS A 27 -15.34 3.94 10.79
CA LYS A 27 -15.85 2.59 10.47
C LYS A 27 -15.74 2.27 9.00
N LEU A 28 -16.04 3.24 8.15
CA LEU A 28 -15.90 3.06 6.71
C LEU A 28 -14.44 2.85 6.33
N TYR A 29 -13.56 3.66 6.91
CA TYR A 29 -12.12 3.54 6.63
C TYR A 29 -11.61 2.14 7.00
N ILE A 30 -11.91 1.66 8.20
CA ILE A 30 -11.47 0.34 8.66
C ILE A 30 -12.06 -0.77 7.79
N LYS A 31 -13.31 -0.63 7.38
CA LYS A 31 -13.97 -1.60 6.49
C LYS A 31 -13.23 -1.71 5.15
N LEU A 32 -12.87 -0.55 4.57
CA LEU A 32 -12.14 -0.55 3.30
C LEU A 32 -10.72 -1.06 3.46
N LEU A 33 -10.05 -0.69 4.55
CA LEU A 33 -8.72 -1.18 4.86
C LEU A 33 -8.72 -2.70 5.08
N ASP A 34 -9.79 -3.23 5.64
CA ASP A 34 -9.94 -4.67 5.90
C ASP A 34 -10.03 -5.49 4.60
N MET A 35 -10.21 -4.84 3.47
CA MET A 35 -10.16 -5.51 2.16
C MET A 35 -8.73 -5.68 1.65
N LEU A 36 -7.75 -5.01 2.26
CA LEU A 36 -6.37 -5.07 1.82
C LEU A 36 -5.77 -6.47 1.80
N PRO A 37 -6.01 -7.34 2.83
CA PRO A 37 -5.46 -8.70 2.79
C PRO A 37 -5.94 -9.53 1.61
N ALA A 38 -7.10 -9.23 1.05
CA ALA A 38 -7.66 -9.93 -0.10
C ALA A 38 -7.24 -9.32 -1.45
N ASP A 39 -6.49 -8.22 -1.43
CA ASP A 39 -6.02 -7.58 -2.65
C ASP A 39 -4.90 -8.41 -3.28
N ASN A 40 -5.10 -8.79 -4.54
CA ASN A 40 -4.15 -9.65 -5.24
C ASN A 40 -3.04 -8.89 -5.96
N SER A 41 -3.09 -7.56 -6.01
CA SER A 41 -2.14 -6.80 -6.83
C SER A 41 -0.69 -7.00 -6.39
N ILE A 42 -0.42 -7.16 -5.09
CA ILE A 42 0.95 -7.41 -4.63
C ILE A 42 1.44 -8.80 -5.09
N HIS A 43 0.57 -9.81 -5.11
CA HIS A 43 0.93 -11.14 -5.59
C HIS A 43 1.11 -11.16 -7.11
N GLU A 44 0.26 -10.44 -7.83
CA GLU A 44 0.39 -10.30 -9.28
C GLU A 44 1.70 -9.58 -9.64
N LEU A 45 2.09 -8.58 -8.85
CA LEU A 45 3.37 -7.88 -9.03
C LEU A 45 4.54 -8.84 -8.84
N ASP A 46 4.50 -9.66 -7.78
CA ASP A 46 5.53 -10.64 -7.50
C ASP A 46 5.66 -11.64 -8.65
N ASP A 47 4.55 -12.21 -9.08
CA ASP A 47 4.52 -13.20 -10.16
C ASP A 47 5.04 -12.60 -11.47
N ALA A 48 4.62 -11.39 -11.80
CA ALA A 48 5.04 -10.72 -13.02
C ALA A 48 6.56 -10.40 -13.01
N LEU A 49 7.07 -9.94 -11.88
CA LEU A 49 8.51 -9.68 -11.75
C LEU A 49 9.31 -10.97 -11.87
N SER A 50 8.84 -12.05 -11.25
CA SER A 50 9.50 -13.36 -11.32
C SER A 50 9.50 -13.92 -12.74
N ALA A 51 8.44 -13.65 -13.50
CA ALA A 51 8.33 -14.07 -14.89
C ALA A 51 9.05 -13.16 -15.88
N GLY A 52 9.55 -12.00 -15.42
CA GLY A 52 10.14 -11.00 -16.30
C GLY A 52 9.14 -10.26 -17.16
N ASP A 53 7.85 -10.32 -16.79
CA ASP A 53 6.78 -9.66 -17.53
C ASP A 53 6.59 -8.25 -17.01
N LEU A 54 7.34 -7.31 -17.57
CA LEU A 54 7.37 -5.93 -17.09
C LEU A 54 6.06 -5.20 -17.32
N GLU A 55 5.34 -5.54 -18.38
CA GLU A 55 4.03 -4.93 -18.65
C GLU A 55 3.00 -5.30 -17.59
N LYS A 56 2.89 -6.59 -17.26
CA LYS A 56 2.00 -7.04 -16.19
C LYS A 56 2.45 -6.53 -14.84
N ALA A 57 3.76 -6.46 -14.59
CA ALA A 57 4.29 -5.90 -13.35
C ALA A 57 3.89 -4.43 -13.21
N PHE A 58 3.97 -3.66 -14.29
CA PHE A 58 3.52 -2.27 -14.27
C PHE A 58 2.04 -2.16 -13.92
N GLU A 59 1.20 -2.97 -14.58
CA GLU A 59 -0.24 -2.94 -14.32
C GLU A 59 -0.56 -3.24 -12.85
N ALA A 60 0.09 -4.28 -12.30
CA ALA A 60 -0.11 -4.66 -10.90
C ALA A 60 0.37 -3.57 -9.93
N ALA A 61 1.54 -3.00 -10.20
CA ALA A 61 2.08 -1.92 -9.37
C ALA A 61 1.21 -0.67 -9.44
N HIS A 62 0.70 -0.34 -10.62
CA HIS A 62 -0.18 0.81 -10.80
C HIS A 62 -1.49 0.63 -10.01
N THR A 63 -2.05 -0.57 -10.03
CA THR A 63 -3.24 -0.89 -9.24
C THR A 63 -2.95 -0.74 -7.74
N LEU A 64 -1.84 -1.29 -7.28
CA LEU A 64 -1.46 -1.20 -5.87
C LEU A 64 -1.21 0.25 -5.44
N LYS A 65 -0.63 1.06 -6.32
CA LYS A 65 -0.45 2.49 -6.08
C LYS A 65 -1.79 3.18 -5.80
N GLY A 66 -2.81 2.87 -6.63
CA GLY A 66 -4.14 3.40 -6.44
C GLY A 66 -4.76 2.99 -5.11
N VAL A 67 -4.63 1.72 -4.74
CA VAL A 67 -5.13 1.21 -3.45
C VAL A 67 -4.45 1.95 -2.29
N ALA A 68 -3.13 2.04 -2.32
CA ALA A 68 -2.37 2.71 -1.26
C ALA A 68 -2.73 4.19 -1.15
N GLY A 69 -2.87 4.87 -2.28
CA GLY A 69 -3.25 6.29 -2.30
C GLY A 69 -4.63 6.52 -1.73
N ASN A 70 -5.60 5.70 -2.12
CA ASN A 70 -6.99 5.84 -1.65
C ASN A 70 -7.11 5.61 -0.14
N LEU A 71 -6.31 4.72 0.41
CA LEU A 71 -6.35 4.37 1.83
C LEU A 71 -5.38 5.18 2.69
N GLY A 72 -4.66 6.13 2.09
CA GLY A 72 -3.72 6.97 2.84
C GLY A 72 -2.52 6.20 3.38
N LEU A 73 -2.13 5.12 2.73
CA LEU A 73 -1.00 4.28 3.14
C LEU A 73 0.29 4.85 2.58
N SER A 74 0.71 6.01 3.10
CA SER A 74 1.81 6.79 2.53
C SER A 74 3.12 6.03 2.38
N PRO A 75 3.60 5.25 3.38
CA PRO A 75 4.84 4.50 3.18
C PRO A 75 4.74 3.47 2.05
N LEU A 76 3.60 2.79 1.94
CA LEU A 76 3.37 1.83 0.85
C LEU A 76 3.28 2.56 -0.49
N TYR A 77 2.54 3.66 -0.52
CA TYR A 77 2.41 4.49 -1.72
C TYR A 77 3.78 4.92 -2.24
N ASP A 78 4.63 5.42 -1.34
CA ASP A 78 5.97 5.89 -1.71
C ASP A 78 6.83 4.75 -2.25
N ALA A 79 6.80 3.58 -1.61
CA ALA A 79 7.56 2.41 -2.08
C ALA A 79 7.10 1.95 -3.46
N VAL A 80 5.79 1.96 -3.69
CA VAL A 80 5.22 1.58 -5.00
C VAL A 80 5.59 2.61 -6.06
N CYS A 81 5.59 3.89 -5.74
CA CYS A 81 6.00 4.93 -6.68
C CYS A 81 7.42 4.72 -7.21
N VAL A 82 8.32 4.26 -6.35
CA VAL A 82 9.72 4.01 -6.75
C VAL A 82 9.80 2.89 -7.78
N ILE A 83 9.07 1.78 -7.58
CA ILE A 83 9.12 0.65 -8.51
C ILE A 83 8.34 0.92 -9.80
N VAL A 84 7.27 1.73 -9.73
CA VAL A 84 6.44 2.06 -10.89
C VAL A 84 7.23 2.76 -11.99
N GLU A 85 8.18 3.63 -11.64
CA GLU A 85 8.87 4.44 -12.64
C GLU A 85 9.67 3.62 -13.65
N PRO A 86 10.59 2.71 -13.24
CA PRO A 86 11.28 1.89 -14.23
C PRO A 86 10.31 0.92 -14.93
N LEU A 87 9.28 0.43 -14.27
CA LEU A 87 8.28 -0.43 -14.90
C LEU A 87 7.48 0.30 -15.97
N ARG A 88 7.13 1.57 -15.73
CA ARG A 88 6.43 2.40 -16.71
C ARG A 88 7.22 2.52 -18.00
N LYS A 89 8.56 2.63 -17.89
CA LYS A 89 9.45 2.75 -19.02
C LYS A 89 9.79 1.40 -19.65
N GLY A 90 9.35 0.29 -19.05
CA GLY A 90 9.69 -1.05 -19.54
C GLY A 90 11.16 -1.40 -19.37
N GLU A 91 11.83 -0.78 -18.39
CA GLU A 91 13.24 -0.99 -18.15
C GLU A 91 13.48 -2.25 -17.32
N ALA A 92 14.37 -3.13 -17.81
CA ALA A 92 14.81 -4.29 -17.05
C ALA A 92 15.94 -3.83 -16.12
N VAL A 93 15.65 -3.70 -14.83
CA VAL A 93 16.64 -3.26 -13.84
C VAL A 93 16.91 -4.38 -12.83
N GLU A 94 18.17 -4.49 -12.40
CA GLU A 94 18.57 -5.50 -11.43
C GLU A 94 18.00 -5.22 -10.03
N GLY A 95 17.61 -3.99 -9.77
CA GLY A 95 17.11 -3.56 -8.46
C GLY A 95 15.69 -3.97 -8.14
N TYR A 96 14.94 -4.61 -9.03
CA TYR A 96 13.55 -4.98 -8.76
C TYR A 96 13.37 -5.82 -7.50
N PRO A 97 14.20 -6.83 -7.20
CA PRO A 97 14.01 -7.56 -5.95
C PRO A 97 14.07 -6.69 -4.70
N ALA A 98 14.99 -5.74 -4.65
CA ALA A 98 15.11 -4.82 -3.52
C ALA A 98 13.93 -3.86 -3.46
N LEU A 99 13.51 -3.32 -4.61
CA LEU A 99 12.36 -2.42 -4.68
C LEU A 99 11.07 -3.14 -4.27
N PHE A 100 10.89 -4.37 -4.72
CA PHE A 100 9.74 -5.16 -4.33
C PHE A 100 9.78 -5.52 -2.83
N GLY A 101 10.96 -5.80 -2.29
CA GLY A 101 11.15 -6.02 -0.85
C GLY A 101 10.66 -4.84 -0.02
N ALA A 102 10.93 -3.62 -0.48
CA ALA A 102 10.43 -2.41 0.19
C ALA A 102 8.90 -2.33 0.13
N VAL A 103 8.30 -2.69 -1.00
CA VAL A 103 6.83 -2.73 -1.15
C VAL A 103 6.25 -3.76 -0.18
N GLN A 104 6.84 -4.96 -0.11
CA GLN A 104 6.36 -6.00 0.80
C GLN A 104 6.44 -5.57 2.26
N LYS A 105 7.51 -4.90 2.64
CA LYS A 105 7.70 -4.40 4.00
C LYS A 105 6.58 -3.43 4.37
N GLU A 106 6.29 -2.48 3.50
CA GLU A 106 5.27 -1.49 3.79
C GLU A 106 3.85 -2.06 3.71
N PHE A 107 3.64 -3.07 2.87
CA PHE A 107 2.38 -3.79 2.84
C PHE A 107 2.13 -4.49 4.18
N LYS A 108 3.13 -5.16 4.73
CA LYS A 108 3.04 -5.80 6.05
C LYS A 108 2.82 -4.76 7.15
N ASN A 109 3.44 -3.59 7.05
CA ASN A 109 3.23 -2.49 7.98
C ASN A 109 1.75 -2.05 7.96
N ALA A 110 1.17 -1.94 6.78
CA ALA A 110 -0.25 -1.58 6.64
C ALA A 110 -1.16 -2.65 7.25
N LEU A 111 -0.84 -3.94 7.07
CA LEU A 111 -1.61 -5.02 7.69
C LEU A 111 -1.52 -4.99 9.21
N ALA A 112 -0.36 -4.67 9.76
CA ALA A 112 -0.18 -4.51 11.20
C ALA A 112 -1.03 -3.35 11.73
N MET A 113 -1.09 -2.25 10.99
CA MET A 113 -1.95 -1.12 11.35
C MET A 113 -3.42 -1.53 11.34
N LEU A 114 -3.84 -2.31 10.33
CA LEU A 114 -5.21 -2.82 10.25
C LEU A 114 -5.57 -3.59 11.52
N GLU A 115 -4.70 -4.50 11.96
CA GLU A 115 -4.94 -5.28 13.18
C GLU A 115 -5.03 -4.37 14.41
N ALA A 116 -4.16 -3.37 14.52
CA ALA A 116 -4.20 -2.43 15.63
C ALA A 116 -5.51 -1.64 15.65
N LEU A 117 -5.99 -1.23 14.49
CA LEU A 117 -7.26 -0.50 14.38
C LEU A 117 -8.46 -1.39 14.69
N LYS A 118 -8.45 -2.64 14.27
CA LYS A 118 -9.52 -3.59 14.58
C LYS A 118 -9.58 -3.91 16.07
N ASN A 119 -8.43 -4.01 16.71
CA ASN A 119 -8.35 -4.32 18.14
C ASN A 119 -8.65 -3.12 19.04
N TYR A 120 -8.58 -1.92 18.51
CA TYR A 120 -8.89 -0.70 19.25
C TYR A 120 -10.37 -0.64 19.65
N GLY A 121 -11.23 -1.01 18.75
CA GLY A 121 -12.66 -0.93 18.95
C GLY A 121 -13.29 -2.19 19.44
#